data_94b1913b90cb9003169f918306311947
#
_entry.id   94b1913b90cb9003169f918306311947
#
_cell.length_a   1.000
_cell.length_b   1.000
_cell.length_c   1.000
_cell.angle_alpha   90.00
_cell.angle_beta   90.00
_cell.angle_gamma   90.00
#
_symmetry.space_group_name_H-M   'P 1'
#
loop_
_entity.id
_entity.type
_entity.pdbx_description
1 polymer ?
#
loop_
_entity_poly.entity_id
_entity_poly.type
_entity_poly.pdbx_seq_one_letter_code
_entity_poly.pdbx_strand_id
1 'polypeptide(L)'
;MAKIIEEQHNEKAVFVGVIKQGDDERQVMEYLDELEFLAETAGAVGVKKFIQKVDRPDSRTYIRSGKLQEIREYIEENEIEVVIFDDELSPTQLRNIERELNIRILDRTNLILDIFAQRAKTAYAKMQVELAQYQYLLPRLTRMWTHLERQKGGIGMRGPGETQIETDRRIIQDKISKLKEQLKKVDRQMASQRGNRGSMVRISLVGYTNVGKSTLMNLLAKSDVFAENKLFATLDTTVRKVVIENVPFLLSDTVGFIRKLPHQLVEAFKSTLDEVREADILMHVVDISHPNFEDHIRVVEETLKDIKAIDKPIFVVFNKIDAYRYEEYDEFSLEPKRQENYTLDEFKNSWIAKENTSCIFISAREKIGIDKLRGDLYKMVAEIHAGRYPFDNFLW
;
A
#
# COMPACT_ATOMS: atom_id res chain seq x y z
N MET A 1 13.05 37.48 -13.14
CA MET A 1 12.22 36.97 -12.08
C MET A 1 12.94 35.78 -11.48
N ALA A 2 13.52 35.95 -10.29
CA ALA A 2 14.20 34.87 -9.58
C ALA A 2 13.13 33.89 -9.08
N LYS A 3 13.21 32.60 -9.49
CA LYS A 3 12.47 31.53 -8.83
C LYS A 3 13.00 31.45 -7.39
N ILE A 4 12.16 31.83 -6.45
CA ILE A 4 12.36 31.47 -5.04
C ILE A 4 12.31 29.94 -5.03
N ILE A 5 13.45 29.29 -4.87
CA ILE A 5 13.54 27.88 -4.51
C ILE A 5 13.08 27.88 -3.05
N GLU A 6 11.83 27.54 -2.80
CA GLU A 6 11.39 27.12 -1.47
C GLU A 6 12.26 25.91 -1.13
N GLU A 7 13.18 26.07 -0.20
CA GLU A 7 13.85 24.95 0.44
C GLU A 7 12.74 24.08 1.02
N GLN A 8 12.55 22.89 0.45
CA GLN A 8 11.66 21.90 1.04
C GLN A 8 12.24 21.54 2.40
N HIS A 9 11.64 22.09 3.45
CA HIS A 9 11.95 21.71 4.80
C HIS A 9 11.47 20.28 5.01
N ASN A 10 12.38 19.33 5.01
CA ASN A 10 12.08 17.93 5.25
C ASN A 10 11.95 17.72 6.76
N GLU A 11 10.72 17.43 7.24
CA GLU A 11 10.43 17.17 8.65
C GLU A 11 11.27 16.00 9.18
N LYS A 12 11.98 16.18 10.29
CA LYS A 12 12.74 15.11 10.97
C LYS A 12 11.79 14.18 11.72
N ALA A 13 11.82 12.89 11.38
CA ALA A 13 10.93 11.88 11.92
C ALA A 13 11.67 10.81 12.75
N VAL A 14 11.04 10.36 13.82
CA VAL A 14 11.43 9.12 14.52
C VAL A 14 10.31 8.09 14.43
N PHE A 15 10.67 6.82 14.39
CA PHE A 15 9.77 5.71 14.19
C PHE A 15 9.65 4.86 15.44
N VAL A 16 8.43 4.40 15.74
CA VAL A 16 8.15 3.61 16.93
C VAL A 16 7.46 2.31 16.55
N GLY A 17 8.09 1.19 16.93
CA GLY A 17 7.57 -0.15 16.76
C GLY A 17 7.47 -0.91 18.07
N VAL A 18 6.56 -1.87 18.11
CA VAL A 18 6.34 -2.73 19.27
C VAL A 18 6.52 -4.19 18.85
N ILE A 19 7.36 -4.93 19.60
CA ILE A 19 7.52 -6.38 19.46
C ILE A 19 6.59 -7.04 20.47
N LYS A 20 5.59 -7.76 20.00
CA LYS A 20 4.66 -8.55 20.81
C LYS A 20 5.23 -9.95 21.08
N GLN A 21 4.64 -10.66 22.03
CA GLN A 21 5.02 -12.04 22.28
C GLN A 21 4.80 -12.90 21.03
N GLY A 22 5.86 -13.53 20.53
CA GLY A 22 5.83 -14.35 19.33
C GLY A 22 6.26 -13.65 18.04
N ASP A 23 6.46 -12.31 18.08
CA ASP A 23 6.99 -11.57 16.93
C ASP A 23 8.51 -11.77 16.81
N ASP A 24 9.02 -11.85 15.58
CA ASP A 24 10.45 -11.82 15.29
C ASP A 24 10.94 -10.36 15.30
N GLU A 25 12.00 -10.09 16.07
CA GLU A 25 12.59 -8.76 16.16
C GLU A 25 13.10 -8.25 14.81
N ARG A 26 13.67 -9.13 13.99
CA ARG A 26 14.16 -8.78 12.65
C ARG A 26 13.02 -8.34 11.75
N GLN A 27 11.93 -9.07 11.78
CA GLN A 27 10.74 -8.75 11.01
C GLN A 27 10.14 -7.39 11.42
N VAL A 28 10.15 -7.07 12.72
CA VAL A 28 9.69 -5.75 13.20
C VAL A 28 10.63 -4.63 12.75
N MET A 29 11.97 -4.89 12.70
CA MET A 29 12.92 -3.91 12.14
C MET A 29 12.64 -3.62 10.67
N GLU A 30 12.43 -4.65 9.86
CA GLU A 30 12.09 -4.48 8.43
C GLU A 30 10.75 -3.72 8.24
N TYR A 31 9.79 -3.93 9.15
CA TYR A 31 8.56 -3.16 9.17
C TYR A 31 8.80 -1.67 9.48
N LEU A 32 9.78 -1.37 10.32
CA LEU A 32 10.20 0.01 10.58
C LEU A 32 11.02 0.60 9.42
N ASP A 33 11.78 -0.23 8.68
CA ASP A 33 12.46 0.19 7.45
C ASP A 33 11.43 0.55 6.36
N GLU A 34 10.37 -0.24 6.23
CA GLU A 34 9.25 0.08 5.33
C GLU A 34 8.53 1.37 5.77
N LEU A 35 8.30 1.56 7.08
CA LEU A 35 7.68 2.77 7.61
C LEU A 35 8.53 4.02 7.35
N GLU A 36 9.84 3.92 7.50
CA GLU A 36 10.79 4.98 7.15
C GLU A 36 10.71 5.33 5.67
N PHE A 37 10.69 4.33 4.78
CA PHE A 37 10.55 4.55 3.34
C PHE A 37 9.19 5.17 2.96
N LEU A 38 8.11 4.85 3.70
CA LEU A 38 6.83 5.55 3.59
C LEU A 38 6.97 7.02 3.96
N ALA A 39 7.64 7.34 5.08
CA ALA A 39 7.84 8.71 5.55
C ALA A 39 8.70 9.51 4.57
N GLU A 40 9.77 8.94 4.03
CA GLU A 40 10.58 9.55 2.97
C GLU A 40 9.75 9.83 1.71
N THR A 41 8.85 8.91 1.34
CA THR A 41 7.91 9.11 0.23
C THR A 41 6.98 10.30 0.48
N ALA A 42 6.62 10.58 1.73
CA ALA A 42 5.84 11.73 2.15
C ALA A 42 6.67 13.03 2.28
N GLY A 43 8.01 12.95 2.23
CA GLY A 43 8.93 14.08 2.31
C GLY A 43 9.55 14.28 3.70
N ALA A 44 9.43 13.33 4.62
CA ALA A 44 10.12 13.35 5.92
C ALA A 44 11.53 12.74 5.81
N VAL A 45 12.38 13.00 6.80
CA VAL A 45 13.71 12.39 6.94
C VAL A 45 13.74 11.54 8.20
N GLY A 46 14.04 10.24 8.04
CA GLY A 46 14.20 9.31 9.14
C GLY A 46 15.48 9.60 9.94
N VAL A 47 15.36 9.68 11.28
CA VAL A 47 16.47 9.95 12.17
C VAL A 47 16.76 8.75 13.07
N LYS A 48 15.75 8.15 13.69
CA LYS A 48 15.93 7.03 14.63
C LYS A 48 14.69 6.14 14.71
N LYS A 49 14.94 4.86 14.96
CA LYS A 49 13.91 3.84 15.24
C LYS A 49 13.94 3.49 16.72
N PHE A 50 12.78 3.46 17.34
CA PHE A 50 12.58 3.02 18.72
C PHE A 50 11.76 1.74 18.73
N ILE A 51 12.23 0.75 19.48
CA ILE A 51 11.53 -0.51 19.65
C ILE A 51 11.28 -0.77 21.12
N GLN A 52 10.13 -1.34 21.42
CA GLN A 52 9.82 -1.83 22.75
C GLN A 52 9.24 -3.24 22.70
N LYS A 53 9.84 -4.15 23.47
CA LYS A 53 9.28 -5.49 23.71
C LYS A 53 8.19 -5.40 24.78
N VAL A 54 6.99 -5.87 24.45
CA VAL A 54 5.86 -5.88 25.37
C VAL A 54 4.98 -7.10 25.13
N ASP A 55 4.40 -7.65 26.17
CA ASP A 55 3.40 -8.73 26.02
C ASP A 55 2.11 -8.19 25.38
N ARG A 56 1.70 -7.00 25.80
CA ARG A 56 0.54 -6.26 25.26
C ARG A 56 0.84 -4.76 25.21
N PRO A 57 0.42 -4.07 24.13
CA PRO A 57 0.50 -2.62 24.05
C PRO A 57 -0.27 -1.95 25.21
N ASP A 58 0.27 -0.84 25.69
CA ASP A 58 -0.39 -0.05 26.74
C ASP A 58 -1.69 0.57 26.20
N SER A 59 -2.75 0.49 27.01
CA SER A 59 -4.08 0.98 26.62
C SER A 59 -4.15 2.50 26.54
N ARG A 60 -3.27 3.22 27.26
CA ARG A 60 -3.25 4.68 27.36
C ARG A 60 -2.31 5.32 26.35
N THR A 61 -1.11 4.77 26.17
CA THR A 61 -0.02 5.39 25.38
C THR A 61 0.62 4.45 24.37
N TYR A 62 0.06 3.24 24.16
CA TYR A 62 0.55 2.21 23.26
C TYR A 62 1.91 1.62 23.68
N ILE A 63 2.88 2.45 24.05
CA ILE A 63 4.18 2.11 24.63
C ILE A 63 4.21 2.46 26.12
N ARG A 64 5.09 1.81 26.88
CA ARG A 64 5.22 2.04 28.32
C ARG A 64 5.91 3.39 28.63
N SER A 65 5.66 3.93 29.82
CA SER A 65 6.14 5.25 30.26
C SER A 65 7.65 5.46 30.15
N GLY A 66 8.46 4.43 30.46
CA GLY A 66 9.92 4.53 30.34
C GLY A 66 10.39 4.75 28.90
N LYS A 67 9.79 4.03 27.92
CA LYS A 67 10.10 4.25 26.51
C LYS A 67 9.61 5.60 26.02
N LEU A 68 8.45 6.05 26.51
CA LEU A 68 7.92 7.37 26.17
C LEU A 68 8.84 8.49 26.68
N GLN A 69 9.43 8.34 27.87
CA GLN A 69 10.41 9.26 28.40
C GLN A 69 11.71 9.29 27.59
N GLU A 70 12.22 8.11 27.18
CA GLU A 70 13.38 7.99 26.30
C GLU A 70 13.16 8.72 24.97
N ILE A 71 11.97 8.58 24.39
CA ILE A 71 11.61 9.26 23.13
C ILE A 71 11.53 10.78 23.36
N ARG A 72 10.96 11.24 24.48
CA ARG A 72 10.89 12.67 24.83
C ARG A 72 12.27 13.29 24.91
N GLU A 73 13.18 12.68 25.65
CA GLU A 73 14.57 13.16 25.80
C GLU A 73 15.26 13.26 24.45
N TYR A 74 15.07 12.26 23.58
CA TYR A 74 15.63 12.27 22.24
C TYR A 74 15.03 13.37 21.34
N ILE A 75 13.73 13.64 21.45
CA ILE A 75 13.04 14.71 20.70
C ILE A 75 13.65 16.07 21.04
N GLU A 76 13.84 16.34 22.35
CA GLU A 76 14.38 17.60 22.85
C GLU A 76 15.84 17.82 22.41
N GLU A 77 16.66 16.75 22.37
CA GLU A 77 18.07 16.82 21.99
C GLU A 77 18.30 16.96 20.49
N ASN A 78 17.41 16.43 19.63
CA ASN A 78 17.67 16.26 18.19
C ASN A 78 16.73 17.08 17.29
N GLU A 79 15.91 17.98 17.84
CA GLU A 79 14.97 18.83 17.09
C GLU A 79 14.05 17.99 16.18
N ILE A 80 13.44 16.95 16.75
CA ILE A 80 12.50 16.08 16.02
C ILE A 80 11.16 16.80 15.89
N GLU A 81 10.51 16.69 14.74
CA GLU A 81 9.26 17.38 14.42
C GLU A 81 8.05 16.44 14.39
N VAL A 82 8.27 15.14 14.17
CA VAL A 82 7.19 14.15 14.10
C VAL A 82 7.62 12.78 14.64
N VAL A 83 6.71 12.12 15.35
CA VAL A 83 6.85 10.71 15.77
C VAL A 83 5.84 9.86 15.03
N ILE A 84 6.29 8.79 14.39
CA ILE A 84 5.47 7.92 13.54
C ILE A 84 5.42 6.51 14.13
N PHE A 85 4.23 6.03 14.44
CA PHE A 85 3.98 4.68 14.94
C PHE A 85 3.64 3.72 13.81
N ASP A 86 4.21 2.49 13.83
CA ASP A 86 3.93 1.46 12.82
C ASP A 86 2.54 0.84 12.94
N ASP A 87 1.92 0.91 14.10
CA ASP A 87 0.56 0.44 14.34
C ASP A 87 -0.45 1.59 14.37
N GLU A 88 -1.70 1.30 14.04
CA GLU A 88 -2.80 2.26 14.18
C GLU A 88 -3.05 2.56 15.67
N LEU A 89 -3.07 3.84 16.00
CA LEU A 89 -3.34 4.32 17.36
C LEU A 89 -4.83 4.58 17.57
N SER A 90 -5.33 4.16 18.71
CA SER A 90 -6.67 4.60 19.11
C SER A 90 -6.70 6.12 19.34
N PRO A 91 -7.87 6.77 19.17
CA PRO A 91 -7.99 8.22 19.40
C PRO A 91 -7.52 8.67 20.79
N THR A 92 -7.64 7.79 21.79
CA THR A 92 -7.20 8.07 23.17
C THR A 92 -5.66 7.99 23.28
N GLN A 93 -5.05 6.97 22.67
CA GLN A 93 -3.61 6.81 22.67
C GLN A 93 -2.93 7.98 21.95
N LEU A 94 -3.38 8.30 20.73
CA LEU A 94 -2.84 9.41 19.95
C LEU A 94 -2.80 10.70 20.79
N ARG A 95 -3.94 11.11 21.35
CA ARG A 95 -4.04 12.31 22.17
C ARG A 95 -3.14 12.27 23.41
N ASN A 96 -3.07 11.14 24.10
CA ASN A 96 -2.26 11.03 25.30
C ASN A 96 -0.77 11.15 24.98
N ILE A 97 -0.32 10.54 23.89
CA ILE A 97 1.06 10.61 23.42
C ILE A 97 1.39 12.04 22.97
N GLU A 98 0.53 12.68 22.16
CA GLU A 98 0.71 14.10 21.76
C GLU A 98 0.86 15.04 22.95
N ARG A 99 0.02 14.85 23.97
CA ARG A 99 0.08 15.68 25.18
C ARG A 99 1.35 15.42 25.99
N GLU A 100 1.84 14.17 26.04
CA GLU A 100 3.03 13.83 26.80
C GLU A 100 4.33 14.20 26.09
N LEU A 101 4.38 14.08 24.77
CA LEU A 101 5.57 14.41 23.96
C LEU A 101 5.56 15.86 23.47
N ASN A 102 4.41 16.52 23.45
CA ASN A 102 4.19 17.88 22.93
C ASN A 102 4.72 18.06 21.49
N ILE A 103 4.52 17.06 20.65
CA ILE A 103 4.94 16.99 19.25
C ILE A 103 3.85 16.36 18.42
N ARG A 104 3.91 16.55 17.09
CA ARG A 104 3.00 15.91 16.14
C ARG A 104 3.22 14.40 16.14
N ILE A 105 2.13 13.65 16.29
CA ILE A 105 2.14 12.19 16.26
C ILE A 105 1.36 11.72 15.04
N LEU A 106 1.94 10.82 14.28
CA LEU A 106 1.28 10.10 13.19
C LEU A 106 1.26 8.61 13.51
N ASP A 107 0.25 7.93 13.01
CA ASP A 107 0.28 6.47 12.90
C ASP A 107 0.42 6.06 11.42
N ARG A 108 0.69 4.79 11.18
CA ARG A 108 0.86 4.25 9.83
C ARG A 108 -0.34 4.56 8.93
N THR A 109 -1.55 4.48 9.46
CA THR A 109 -2.79 4.78 8.72
C THR A 109 -2.82 6.22 8.24
N ASN A 110 -2.51 7.18 9.12
CA ASN A 110 -2.48 8.59 8.74
C ASN A 110 -1.38 8.88 7.71
N LEU A 111 -0.18 8.32 7.91
CA LEU A 111 0.93 8.49 6.96
C LEU A 111 0.56 7.98 5.55
N ILE A 112 -0.06 6.80 5.46
CA ILE A 112 -0.53 6.25 4.18
C ILE A 112 -1.58 7.17 3.55
N LEU A 113 -2.55 7.68 4.34
CA LEU A 113 -3.57 8.61 3.85
C LEU A 113 -2.95 9.92 3.32
N ASP A 114 -1.92 10.45 3.97
CA ASP A 114 -1.21 11.64 3.54
C ASP A 114 -0.47 11.41 2.20
N ILE A 115 0.22 10.27 2.05
CA ILE A 115 0.86 9.89 0.78
C ILE A 115 -0.18 9.80 -0.34
N PHE A 116 -1.32 9.17 -0.08
CA PHE A 116 -2.39 9.05 -1.07
C PHE A 116 -2.98 10.41 -1.43
N ALA A 117 -3.15 11.34 -0.47
CA ALA A 117 -3.62 12.69 -0.73
C ALA A 117 -2.67 13.48 -1.66
N GLN A 118 -1.36 13.32 -1.46
CA GLN A 118 -0.34 13.95 -2.32
C GLN A 118 -0.30 13.34 -3.72
N ARG A 119 -0.57 12.04 -3.86
CA ARG A 119 -0.46 11.28 -5.12
C ARG A 119 -1.75 11.29 -5.96
N ALA A 120 -2.91 11.57 -5.38
CA ALA A 120 -4.18 11.59 -6.07
C ALA A 120 -4.22 12.69 -7.15
N LYS A 121 -4.22 12.31 -8.42
CA LYS A 121 -4.23 13.25 -9.56
C LYS A 121 -5.64 13.48 -10.09
N THR A 122 -6.43 12.42 -10.22
CA THR A 122 -7.79 12.51 -10.74
C THR A 122 -8.77 13.04 -9.70
N ALA A 123 -9.85 13.70 -10.14
CA ALA A 123 -10.92 14.13 -9.24
C ALA A 123 -11.55 12.95 -8.49
N TYR A 124 -11.61 11.79 -9.14
CA TYR A 124 -12.15 10.57 -8.56
C TYR A 124 -11.26 10.06 -7.42
N ALA A 125 -9.93 9.89 -7.65
CA ALA A 125 -9.00 9.48 -6.60
C ALA A 125 -8.97 10.48 -5.43
N LYS A 126 -9.00 11.78 -5.71
CA LYS A 126 -9.10 12.81 -4.66
C LYS A 126 -10.33 12.63 -3.78
N MET A 127 -11.49 12.39 -4.36
CA MET A 127 -12.75 12.14 -3.60
C MET A 127 -12.65 10.85 -2.76
N GLN A 128 -12.00 9.80 -3.29
CA GLN A 128 -11.80 8.55 -2.55
C GLN A 128 -10.88 8.77 -1.33
N VAL A 129 -9.75 9.44 -1.53
CA VAL A 129 -8.81 9.74 -0.44
C VAL A 129 -9.45 10.66 0.59
N GLU A 130 -10.14 11.71 0.16
CA GLU A 130 -10.84 12.64 1.05
C GLU A 130 -11.91 11.90 1.90
N LEU A 131 -12.65 10.97 1.29
CA LEU A 131 -13.58 10.13 2.02
C LEU A 131 -12.88 9.29 3.10
N ALA A 132 -11.77 8.64 2.77
CA ALA A 132 -10.99 7.83 3.71
C ALA A 132 -10.42 8.70 4.86
N GLN A 133 -9.90 9.89 4.54
CA GLN A 133 -9.42 10.84 5.55
C GLN A 133 -10.54 11.27 6.52
N TYR A 134 -11.72 11.61 6.03
CA TYR A 134 -12.84 11.96 6.91
C TYR A 134 -13.32 10.77 7.75
N GLN A 135 -13.32 9.57 7.21
CA GLN A 135 -13.66 8.36 7.98
C GLN A 135 -12.63 8.07 9.08
N TYR A 136 -11.34 8.31 8.82
CA TYR A 136 -10.29 8.19 9.82
C TYR A 136 -10.39 9.28 10.90
N LEU A 137 -10.69 10.52 10.52
CA LEU A 137 -10.79 11.66 11.42
C LEU A 137 -12.04 11.61 12.31
N LEU A 138 -13.18 11.16 11.79
CA LEU A 138 -14.48 11.22 12.47
C LEU A 138 -14.46 10.64 13.91
N PRO A 139 -13.91 9.45 14.20
CA PRO A 139 -13.82 8.92 15.56
C PRO A 139 -12.80 9.68 16.43
N ARG A 140 -11.87 10.40 15.82
CA ARG A 140 -10.79 11.15 16.50
C ARG A 140 -11.22 12.55 16.93
N LEU A 141 -12.17 13.18 16.23
CA LEU A 141 -12.70 14.50 16.52
C LEU A 141 -13.34 14.63 17.92
N THR A 142 -14.10 13.64 18.34
CA THR A 142 -14.82 13.68 19.61
C THR A 142 -13.93 13.78 20.85
N ARG A 143 -12.60 13.61 20.67
CA ARG A 143 -11.64 13.60 21.78
C ARG A 143 -10.48 14.61 21.63
N MET A 144 -10.38 15.30 20.51
CA MET A 144 -9.35 16.34 20.28
C MET A 144 -9.67 17.64 21.03
N TRP A 145 -10.94 17.91 21.32
CA TRP A 145 -11.43 19.18 21.88
C TRP A 145 -11.75 19.15 23.39
N THR A 146 -11.25 18.16 24.14
CA THR A 146 -11.52 18.01 25.58
C THR A 146 -11.04 19.18 26.45
N HIS A 147 -10.16 20.05 25.95
CA HIS A 147 -9.78 21.29 26.66
C HIS A 147 -10.91 22.31 26.65
N LEU A 148 -11.84 22.29 25.69
CA LEU A 148 -13.02 23.15 25.62
C LEU A 148 -14.18 22.62 26.47
N GLU A 149 -14.24 21.29 26.74
CA GLU A 149 -15.22 20.68 27.64
C GLU A 149 -15.10 21.15 29.08
N ARG A 150 -13.92 21.66 29.49
CA ARG A 150 -13.68 22.19 30.86
C ARG A 150 -14.18 23.60 31.08
N GLN A 151 -14.63 24.33 30.06
CA GLN A 151 -15.38 25.56 30.25
C GLN A 151 -16.82 25.22 30.68
N LYS A 152 -17.03 25.12 31.99
CA LYS A 152 -18.29 24.74 32.60
C LYS A 152 -19.44 25.67 32.15
N GLY A 153 -20.40 25.12 31.44
CA GLY A 153 -21.79 25.56 31.48
C GLY A 153 -22.38 25.19 32.83
N GLY A 154 -23.34 25.95 33.36
CA GLY A 154 -24.04 25.63 34.60
C GLY A 154 -24.70 24.25 34.57
N ILE A 155 -25.10 23.74 35.73
CA ILE A 155 -25.75 22.44 35.91
C ILE A 155 -26.89 22.30 34.92
N GLY A 156 -26.78 21.31 33.97
CA GLY A 156 -27.78 21.05 32.96
C GLY A 156 -27.65 21.83 31.64
N MET A 157 -26.67 22.75 31.51
CA MET A 157 -26.36 23.40 30.21
C MET A 157 -25.16 22.77 29.52
N ARG A 158 -25.33 22.43 28.22
CA ARG A 158 -24.21 22.04 27.36
C ARG A 158 -23.25 23.21 27.21
N GLY A 159 -21.95 22.97 27.47
CA GLY A 159 -20.92 24.01 27.28
C GLY A 159 -20.73 24.33 25.77
N PRO A 160 -20.20 25.54 25.44
CA PRO A 160 -19.95 25.96 24.04
C PRO A 160 -19.03 24.97 23.27
N GLY A 161 -18.16 24.22 23.97
CA GLY A 161 -17.32 23.19 23.39
C GLY A 161 -18.09 21.96 22.92
N GLU A 162 -19.10 21.48 23.65
CA GLU A 162 -19.92 20.33 23.21
C GLU A 162 -20.73 20.64 21.95
N THR A 163 -21.30 21.85 21.84
CA THR A 163 -22.04 22.30 20.65
C THR A 163 -21.14 22.43 19.44
N GLN A 164 -19.90 22.82 19.60
CA GLN A 164 -18.94 22.96 18.52
C GLN A 164 -18.49 21.59 18.01
N ILE A 165 -18.18 20.65 18.91
CA ILE A 165 -17.82 19.26 18.56
C ILE A 165 -18.98 18.57 17.81
N GLU A 166 -20.21 18.71 18.28
CA GLU A 166 -21.40 18.16 17.61
C GLU A 166 -21.59 18.78 16.21
N THR A 167 -21.32 20.08 16.08
CA THR A 167 -21.39 20.78 14.80
C THR A 167 -20.34 20.28 13.82
N ASP A 168 -19.07 20.19 14.25
CA ASP A 168 -17.97 19.70 13.43
C ASP A 168 -18.17 18.25 13.01
N ARG A 169 -18.64 17.42 13.94
CA ARG A 169 -19.00 16.03 13.65
C ARG A 169 -20.10 15.93 12.59
N ARG A 170 -21.14 16.76 12.69
CA ARG A 170 -22.23 16.81 11.71
C ARG A 170 -21.72 17.25 10.35
N ILE A 171 -20.89 18.30 10.29
CA ILE A 171 -20.29 18.78 9.05
C ILE A 171 -19.48 17.66 8.35
N ILE A 172 -18.69 16.92 9.12
CA ILE A 172 -17.90 15.81 8.55
C ILE A 172 -18.80 14.65 8.12
N GLN A 173 -19.83 14.30 8.89
CA GLN A 173 -20.80 13.28 8.48
C GLN A 173 -21.54 13.66 7.20
N ASP A 174 -21.92 14.92 7.04
CA ASP A 174 -22.53 15.45 5.83
C ASP A 174 -21.58 15.39 4.64
N LYS A 175 -20.30 15.72 4.84
CA LYS A 175 -19.25 15.58 3.80
C LYS A 175 -19.05 14.12 3.39
N ILE A 176 -18.95 13.20 4.35
CA ILE A 176 -18.86 11.75 4.09
C ILE A 176 -20.06 11.28 3.26
N SER A 177 -21.28 11.69 3.61
CA SER A 177 -22.48 11.31 2.91
C SER A 177 -22.51 11.83 1.47
N LYS A 178 -22.13 13.09 1.26
CA LYS A 178 -22.03 13.72 -0.07
C LYS A 178 -20.96 13.03 -0.93
N LEU A 179 -19.78 12.77 -0.37
CA LEU A 179 -18.71 12.07 -1.09
C LEU A 179 -19.12 10.66 -1.50
N LYS A 180 -19.78 9.90 -0.61
CA LYS A 180 -20.30 8.57 -0.94
C LYS A 180 -21.33 8.62 -2.07
N GLU A 181 -22.21 9.61 -2.09
CA GLU A 181 -23.19 9.78 -3.18
C GLU A 181 -22.51 10.12 -4.51
N GLN A 182 -21.53 11.04 -4.49
CA GLN A 182 -20.77 11.42 -5.68
C GLN A 182 -19.97 10.24 -6.24
N LEU A 183 -19.25 9.50 -5.40
CA LEU A 183 -18.50 8.30 -5.80
C LEU A 183 -19.43 7.26 -6.40
N LYS A 184 -20.61 7.00 -5.81
CA LYS A 184 -21.59 6.07 -6.35
C LYS A 184 -22.10 6.45 -7.75
N LYS A 185 -22.20 7.75 -8.06
CA LYS A 185 -22.56 8.23 -9.41
C LYS A 185 -21.43 7.95 -10.41
N VAL A 186 -20.19 8.27 -10.03
CA VAL A 186 -19.02 8.02 -10.88
C VAL A 186 -18.81 6.53 -11.10
N ASP A 187 -18.95 5.69 -10.07
CA ASP A 187 -18.83 4.22 -10.16
C ASP A 187 -19.80 3.63 -11.19
N ARG A 188 -21.04 4.11 -11.22
CA ARG A 188 -22.04 3.68 -12.23
C ARG A 188 -21.61 4.06 -13.65
N GLN A 189 -21.05 5.26 -13.83
CA GLN A 189 -20.55 5.70 -15.14
C GLN A 189 -19.34 4.86 -15.57
N MET A 190 -18.39 4.62 -14.66
CA MET A 190 -17.23 3.77 -14.92
C MET A 190 -17.63 2.33 -15.24
N ALA A 191 -18.60 1.76 -14.52
CA ALA A 191 -19.12 0.42 -14.80
C ALA A 191 -19.72 0.32 -16.21
N SER A 192 -20.49 1.35 -16.63
CA SER A 192 -21.02 1.42 -18.00
C SER A 192 -19.92 1.50 -19.05
N GLN A 193 -18.88 2.32 -18.81
CA GLN A 193 -17.73 2.43 -19.72
C GLN A 193 -16.93 1.13 -19.79
N ARG A 194 -16.77 0.42 -18.67
CA ARG A 194 -16.10 -0.89 -18.62
C ARG A 194 -16.87 -1.94 -19.43
N GLY A 195 -18.19 -1.95 -19.33
CA GLY A 195 -19.05 -2.83 -20.15
C GLY A 195 -18.86 -2.64 -21.66
N ASN A 196 -18.56 -1.41 -22.09
CA ASN A 196 -18.33 -1.08 -23.51
C ASN A 196 -16.92 -1.40 -24.02
N ARG A 197 -15.98 -1.86 -23.17
CA ARG A 197 -14.62 -2.25 -23.60
C ARG A 197 -14.54 -3.56 -24.36
N GLY A 198 -15.67 -4.15 -24.70
CA GLY A 198 -15.77 -5.37 -25.48
C GLY A 198 -15.36 -6.63 -24.71
N SER A 199 -15.20 -7.71 -25.44
CA SER A 199 -14.83 -9.03 -24.92
C SER A 199 -13.33 -9.30 -24.91
N MET A 200 -12.48 -8.25 -25.03
CA MET A 200 -11.03 -8.42 -24.93
C MET A 200 -10.62 -9.04 -23.59
N VAL A 201 -9.64 -9.91 -23.62
CA VAL A 201 -9.06 -10.49 -22.41
C VAL A 201 -8.45 -9.38 -21.56
N ARG A 202 -8.67 -9.45 -20.25
CA ARG A 202 -8.22 -8.45 -19.28
C ARG A 202 -7.20 -9.07 -18.34
N ILE A 203 -6.04 -8.48 -18.25
CA ILE A 203 -4.98 -8.86 -17.32
C ILE A 203 -4.78 -7.70 -16.34
N SER A 204 -4.77 -8.00 -15.03
CA SER A 204 -4.50 -7.00 -14.01
C SER A 204 -3.18 -7.30 -13.31
N LEU A 205 -2.29 -6.29 -13.27
CA LEU A 205 -1.07 -6.34 -12.49
C LEU A 205 -1.42 -6.13 -11.01
N VAL A 206 -1.09 -7.10 -10.19
CA VAL A 206 -1.23 -7.04 -8.73
C VAL A 206 0.11 -7.31 -8.08
N GLY A 207 0.30 -6.88 -6.85
CA GLY A 207 1.54 -7.10 -6.13
C GLY A 207 1.82 -6.00 -5.12
N TYR A 208 2.81 -6.22 -4.29
CA TYR A 208 3.22 -5.27 -3.25
C TYR A 208 3.68 -3.93 -3.85
N THR A 209 3.80 -2.91 -3.02
CA THR A 209 4.34 -1.61 -3.47
C THR A 209 5.79 -1.77 -3.94
N ASN A 210 6.19 -0.98 -4.93
CA ASN A 210 7.57 -0.92 -5.44
C ASN A 210 8.17 -2.22 -6.02
N VAL A 211 7.35 -3.25 -6.34
CA VAL A 211 7.84 -4.49 -6.98
C VAL A 211 8.11 -4.36 -8.49
N GLY A 212 7.79 -3.20 -9.09
CA GLY A 212 8.05 -2.91 -10.50
C GLY A 212 6.85 -3.13 -11.44
N LYS A 213 5.60 -3.11 -10.93
CA LYS A 213 4.37 -3.25 -11.75
C LYS A 213 4.30 -2.24 -12.90
N SER A 214 4.46 -0.95 -12.60
CA SER A 214 4.38 0.12 -13.60
C SER A 214 5.54 0.05 -14.61
N THR A 215 6.74 -0.37 -14.18
CA THR A 215 7.88 -0.63 -15.06
C THR A 215 7.55 -1.75 -16.04
N LEU A 216 7.00 -2.84 -15.53
CA LEU A 216 6.59 -3.98 -16.35
C LEU A 216 5.49 -3.60 -17.33
N MET A 217 4.48 -2.84 -16.89
CA MET A 217 3.44 -2.31 -17.77
C MET A 217 4.02 -1.50 -18.93
N ASN A 218 4.97 -0.59 -18.64
CA ASN A 218 5.61 0.24 -19.65
C ASN A 218 6.35 -0.61 -20.70
N LEU A 219 7.07 -1.65 -20.25
CA LEU A 219 7.77 -2.58 -21.14
C LEU A 219 6.82 -3.36 -22.05
N LEU A 220 5.73 -3.89 -21.50
CA LEU A 220 4.76 -4.68 -22.26
C LEU A 220 3.96 -3.82 -23.22
N ALA A 221 3.57 -2.61 -22.80
CA ALA A 221 2.79 -1.67 -23.61
C ALA A 221 3.63 -0.82 -24.57
N LYS A 222 4.96 -1.00 -24.60
CA LYS A 222 5.91 -0.20 -25.41
C LYS A 222 5.69 1.32 -25.25
N SER A 223 5.57 1.78 -24.01
CA SER A 223 5.29 3.18 -23.69
C SER A 223 6.30 3.71 -22.67
N ASP A 224 6.72 4.96 -22.86
CA ASP A 224 7.73 5.64 -22.03
C ASP A 224 7.06 6.51 -20.94
N VAL A 225 6.24 5.91 -20.06
CA VAL A 225 5.78 6.65 -18.89
C VAL A 225 6.76 6.43 -17.75
N PHE A 226 7.20 7.54 -17.17
CA PHE A 226 8.17 7.57 -16.08
C PHE A 226 7.67 6.74 -14.87
N ALA A 227 8.41 5.72 -14.49
CA ALA A 227 8.17 4.91 -13.30
C ALA A 227 9.08 5.42 -12.18
N GLU A 228 8.51 5.95 -11.12
CA GLU A 228 9.26 6.41 -9.94
C GLU A 228 9.57 5.25 -8.99
N ASN A 229 10.77 5.25 -8.42
CA ASN A 229 11.15 4.33 -7.33
C ASN A 229 10.64 4.87 -5.98
N LYS A 230 9.32 4.96 -5.85
CA LYS A 230 8.63 5.44 -4.63
C LYS A 230 7.42 4.56 -4.36
N LEU A 231 7.06 4.43 -3.09
CA LEU A 231 5.84 3.73 -2.71
C LEU A 231 4.61 4.43 -3.28
N PHE A 232 3.61 3.67 -3.71
CA PHE A 232 2.36 4.17 -4.30
C PHE A 232 2.59 5.14 -5.49
N ALA A 233 3.55 4.83 -6.35
CA ALA A 233 3.78 5.61 -7.58
C ALA A 233 2.55 5.64 -8.49
N THR A 234 1.75 4.57 -8.49
CA THR A 234 0.46 4.45 -9.20
C THR A 234 -0.68 4.42 -8.19
N LEU A 235 -1.51 5.46 -8.16
CA LEU A 235 -2.75 5.52 -7.37
C LEU A 235 -3.99 5.37 -8.26
N ASP A 236 -3.97 5.97 -9.43
CA ASP A 236 -5.03 5.87 -10.42
C ASP A 236 -4.79 4.66 -11.32
N THR A 237 -5.77 3.76 -11.43
CA THR A 237 -5.66 2.61 -12.33
C THR A 237 -5.46 3.05 -13.76
N THR A 238 -4.41 2.57 -14.38
CA THR A 238 -4.13 2.81 -15.79
C THR A 238 -4.42 1.55 -16.59
N VAL A 239 -5.31 1.63 -17.58
CA VAL A 239 -5.62 0.52 -18.48
C VAL A 239 -5.05 0.82 -19.86
N ARG A 240 -4.31 -0.14 -20.44
CA ARG A 240 -3.71 -0.03 -21.77
C ARG A 240 -4.03 -1.23 -22.63
N LYS A 241 -4.25 -0.97 -23.90
CA LYS A 241 -4.33 -2.03 -24.91
C LYS A 241 -2.92 -2.45 -25.25
N VAL A 242 -2.63 -3.72 -25.05
CA VAL A 242 -1.37 -4.37 -25.44
C VAL A 242 -1.66 -5.35 -26.57
N VAL A 243 -0.76 -5.43 -27.54
CA VAL A 243 -0.84 -6.41 -28.63
C VAL A 243 0.44 -7.22 -28.60
N ILE A 244 0.30 -8.53 -28.44
CA ILE A 244 1.42 -9.49 -28.58
C ILE A 244 1.12 -10.31 -29.81
N GLU A 245 2.04 -10.25 -30.78
CA GLU A 245 1.83 -10.79 -32.12
C GLU A 245 0.55 -10.21 -32.74
N ASN A 246 -0.53 -10.98 -32.84
CA ASN A 246 -1.82 -10.56 -33.39
C ASN A 246 -2.97 -10.59 -32.38
N VAL A 247 -2.70 -10.87 -31.09
CA VAL A 247 -3.75 -10.95 -30.07
C VAL A 247 -3.76 -9.71 -29.19
N PRO A 248 -4.83 -8.90 -29.23
CA PRO A 248 -5.01 -7.75 -28.37
C PRO A 248 -5.60 -8.14 -27.02
N PHE A 249 -5.11 -7.53 -25.95
CA PHE A 249 -5.69 -7.63 -24.61
C PHE A 249 -5.56 -6.30 -23.86
N LEU A 250 -6.27 -6.17 -22.76
CA LEU A 250 -6.19 -5.02 -21.85
C LEU A 250 -5.30 -5.39 -20.66
N LEU A 251 -4.29 -4.56 -20.43
CA LEU A 251 -3.41 -4.65 -19.26
C LEU A 251 -3.70 -3.47 -18.34
N SER A 252 -4.04 -3.75 -17.08
CA SER A 252 -4.28 -2.74 -16.06
C SER A 252 -3.19 -2.75 -14.99
N ASP A 253 -2.64 -1.55 -14.68
CA ASP A 253 -1.78 -1.32 -13.52
C ASP A 253 -2.63 -0.85 -12.36
N THR A 254 -2.44 -1.44 -11.19
CA THR A 254 -3.24 -1.15 -10.00
C THR A 254 -2.39 -0.57 -8.87
N VAL A 255 -3.04 -0.03 -7.88
CA VAL A 255 -2.40 0.42 -6.64
C VAL A 255 -1.62 -0.73 -6.01
N GLY A 256 -0.37 -0.47 -5.62
CA GLY A 256 0.42 -1.47 -4.89
C GLY A 256 -0.19 -1.77 -3.53
N PHE A 257 -0.26 -3.05 -3.19
CA PHE A 257 -0.65 -3.47 -1.84
C PHE A 257 0.48 -3.22 -0.85
N ILE A 258 0.11 -3.06 0.39
CA ILE A 258 1.05 -2.85 1.49
C ILE A 258 0.47 -3.47 2.77
N ARG A 259 1.33 -3.87 3.67
CA ARG A 259 0.95 -4.38 4.99
C ARG A 259 0.13 -3.34 5.77
N LYS A 260 -0.88 -3.80 6.52
CA LYS A 260 -1.77 -2.94 7.32
C LYS A 260 -2.42 -1.82 6.48
N LEU A 261 -2.80 -2.12 5.22
CA LEU A 261 -3.55 -1.16 4.41
C LEU A 261 -4.85 -0.79 5.14
N PRO A 262 -5.13 0.50 5.38
CA PRO A 262 -6.33 0.92 6.09
C PRO A 262 -7.61 0.42 5.41
N HIS A 263 -8.52 -0.19 6.18
CA HIS A 263 -9.80 -0.67 5.65
C HIS A 263 -10.63 0.43 4.97
N GLN A 264 -10.53 1.67 5.49
CA GLN A 264 -11.19 2.84 4.91
C GLN A 264 -10.69 3.10 3.48
N LEU A 265 -9.40 2.86 3.21
CA LEU A 265 -8.83 2.97 1.86
C LEU A 265 -9.29 1.81 0.97
N VAL A 266 -9.34 0.59 1.46
CA VAL A 266 -9.84 -0.57 0.70
C VAL A 266 -11.28 -0.33 0.26
N GLU A 267 -12.14 0.21 1.15
CA GLU A 267 -13.51 0.59 0.81
C GLU A 267 -13.56 1.75 -0.19
N ALA A 268 -12.74 2.78 0.00
CA ALA A 268 -12.68 3.93 -0.89
C ALA A 268 -12.22 3.55 -2.30
N PHE A 269 -11.22 2.67 -2.40
CA PHE A 269 -10.66 2.20 -3.68
C PHE A 269 -11.36 0.99 -4.29
N LYS A 270 -12.55 0.64 -3.78
CA LYS A 270 -13.29 -0.54 -4.23
C LYS A 270 -13.47 -0.58 -5.75
N SER A 271 -13.78 0.55 -6.39
CA SER A 271 -13.97 0.61 -7.83
C SER A 271 -12.65 0.58 -8.62
N THR A 272 -11.54 1.05 -8.04
CA THR A 272 -10.20 0.89 -8.59
C THR A 272 -9.79 -0.58 -8.55
N LEU A 273 -10.17 -1.28 -7.47
CA LEU A 273 -9.99 -2.72 -7.31
C LEU A 273 -10.99 -3.55 -8.14
N ASP A 274 -12.04 -2.94 -8.70
CA ASP A 274 -12.94 -3.61 -9.63
C ASP A 274 -12.24 -4.06 -10.93
N GLU A 275 -11.18 -3.36 -11.37
CA GLU A 275 -10.35 -3.84 -12.51
C GLU A 275 -9.67 -5.18 -12.18
N VAL A 276 -9.28 -5.40 -10.91
CA VAL A 276 -8.75 -6.69 -10.42
C VAL A 276 -9.86 -7.75 -10.41
N ARG A 277 -11.06 -7.37 -9.95
CA ARG A 277 -12.23 -8.28 -9.90
C ARG A 277 -12.73 -8.69 -11.28
N GLU A 278 -12.64 -7.78 -12.25
CA GLU A 278 -13.09 -8.00 -13.62
C GLU A 278 -12.01 -8.61 -14.52
N ALA A 279 -10.77 -8.72 -14.05
CA ALA A 279 -9.68 -9.34 -14.79
C ALA A 279 -9.93 -10.84 -15.02
N ASP A 280 -9.46 -11.34 -16.14
CA ASP A 280 -9.48 -12.77 -16.47
C ASP A 280 -8.27 -13.49 -15.88
N ILE A 281 -7.14 -12.78 -15.82
CA ILE A 281 -5.88 -13.26 -15.28
C ILE A 281 -5.33 -12.19 -14.33
N LEU A 282 -4.82 -12.60 -13.19
CA LEU A 282 -4.03 -11.77 -12.31
C LEU A 282 -2.55 -12.04 -12.52
N MET A 283 -1.80 -11.03 -12.90
CA MET A 283 -0.34 -11.08 -12.97
C MET A 283 0.23 -10.58 -11.65
N HIS A 284 0.61 -11.51 -10.79
CA HIS A 284 1.16 -11.19 -9.48
C HIS A 284 2.67 -10.94 -9.58
N VAL A 285 3.06 -9.67 -9.52
CA VAL A 285 4.46 -9.25 -9.57
C VAL A 285 5.05 -9.26 -8.17
N VAL A 286 6.15 -9.97 -7.99
CA VAL A 286 6.86 -10.17 -6.72
C VAL A 286 8.30 -9.70 -6.86
N ASP A 287 8.82 -8.98 -5.88
CA ASP A 287 10.22 -8.58 -5.80
C ASP A 287 11.01 -9.68 -5.08
N ILE A 288 11.71 -10.54 -5.84
CA ILE A 288 12.47 -11.65 -5.27
C ILE A 288 13.74 -11.19 -4.54
N SER A 289 14.19 -9.97 -4.78
CA SER A 289 15.37 -9.42 -4.10
C SER A 289 15.09 -8.99 -2.66
N HIS A 290 13.81 -8.93 -2.27
CA HIS A 290 13.40 -8.55 -0.91
C HIS A 290 13.42 -9.78 0.00
N PRO A 291 14.09 -9.74 1.17
CA PRO A 291 14.21 -10.90 2.07
C PRO A 291 12.85 -11.46 2.52
N ASN A 292 11.82 -10.62 2.66
CA ASN A 292 10.47 -11.01 3.07
C ASN A 292 9.47 -11.09 1.91
N PHE A 293 9.89 -11.49 0.70
CA PHE A 293 8.98 -11.54 -0.44
C PHE A 293 7.81 -12.53 -0.24
N GLU A 294 7.98 -13.58 0.55
CA GLU A 294 6.88 -14.51 0.87
C GLU A 294 5.81 -13.87 1.74
N ASP A 295 6.19 -12.99 2.69
CA ASP A 295 5.25 -12.16 3.44
C ASP A 295 4.49 -11.19 2.51
N HIS A 296 5.19 -10.61 1.54
CA HIS A 296 4.55 -9.77 0.54
C HIS A 296 3.52 -10.53 -0.30
N ILE A 297 3.83 -11.78 -0.69
CA ILE A 297 2.87 -12.66 -1.39
C ILE A 297 1.64 -12.88 -0.51
N ARG A 298 1.84 -13.24 0.77
CA ARG A 298 0.74 -13.48 1.71
C ARG A 298 -0.16 -12.25 1.89
N VAL A 299 0.40 -11.05 2.06
CA VAL A 299 -0.36 -9.79 2.17
C VAL A 299 -1.20 -9.53 0.92
N VAL A 300 -0.64 -9.80 -0.26
CA VAL A 300 -1.37 -9.65 -1.53
C VAL A 300 -2.51 -10.66 -1.61
N GLU A 301 -2.28 -11.93 -1.27
CA GLU A 301 -3.31 -12.98 -1.26
C GLU A 301 -4.44 -12.69 -0.27
N GLU A 302 -4.13 -12.22 0.94
CA GLU A 302 -5.12 -11.79 1.92
C GLU A 302 -5.99 -10.65 1.37
N THR A 303 -5.36 -9.65 0.75
CA THR A 303 -6.09 -8.54 0.13
C THR A 303 -6.95 -9.03 -1.04
N LEU A 304 -6.46 -9.95 -1.87
CA LEU A 304 -7.25 -10.56 -2.96
C LEU A 304 -8.46 -11.34 -2.43
N LYS A 305 -8.34 -12.02 -1.27
CA LYS A 305 -9.47 -12.66 -0.57
C LYS A 305 -10.50 -11.64 -0.13
N ASP A 306 -10.07 -10.54 0.50
CA ASP A 306 -10.95 -9.47 1.00
C ASP A 306 -11.77 -8.84 -0.13
N ILE A 307 -11.16 -8.66 -1.29
CA ILE A 307 -11.86 -8.13 -2.48
C ILE A 307 -12.56 -9.21 -3.32
N LYS A 308 -12.55 -10.48 -2.90
CA LYS A 308 -13.17 -11.62 -3.60
C LYS A 308 -12.63 -11.82 -5.03
N ALA A 309 -11.33 -11.78 -5.19
CA ALA A 309 -10.62 -11.98 -6.45
C ALA A 309 -9.61 -13.13 -6.42
N ILE A 310 -9.55 -13.91 -5.33
CA ILE A 310 -8.54 -14.98 -5.14
C ILE A 310 -8.78 -16.19 -6.06
N ASP A 311 -10.03 -16.42 -6.49
CA ASP A 311 -10.39 -17.59 -7.31
C ASP A 311 -10.00 -17.45 -8.80
N LYS A 312 -9.32 -16.36 -9.16
CA LYS A 312 -8.88 -16.11 -10.55
C LYS A 312 -7.56 -16.83 -10.86
N PRO A 313 -7.30 -17.16 -12.12
CA PRO A 313 -5.99 -17.64 -12.54
C PRO A 313 -4.91 -16.61 -12.17
N ILE A 314 -3.89 -17.04 -11.44
CA ILE A 314 -2.76 -16.20 -11.03
C ILE A 314 -1.51 -16.65 -11.78
N PHE A 315 -0.86 -15.70 -12.46
CA PHE A 315 0.45 -15.86 -13.06
C PHE A 315 1.49 -15.09 -12.24
N VAL A 316 2.41 -15.80 -11.57
CA VAL A 316 3.40 -15.18 -10.71
C VAL A 316 4.62 -14.74 -11.50
N VAL A 317 5.00 -13.47 -11.36
CA VAL A 317 6.17 -12.87 -12.03
C VAL A 317 7.16 -12.43 -10.96
N PHE A 318 8.20 -13.24 -10.73
CA PHE A 318 9.32 -12.88 -9.86
C PHE A 318 10.22 -11.90 -10.59
N ASN A 319 10.18 -10.64 -10.17
CA ASN A 319 10.92 -9.53 -10.76
C ASN A 319 12.16 -9.21 -9.92
N LYS A 320 13.05 -8.39 -10.47
CA LYS A 320 14.30 -7.90 -9.88
C LYS A 320 15.33 -9.00 -9.59
N ILE A 321 15.42 -10.03 -10.45
CA ILE A 321 16.46 -11.06 -10.34
C ILE A 321 17.87 -10.49 -10.44
N ASP A 322 18.04 -9.31 -11.04
CA ASP A 322 19.29 -8.55 -11.13
C ASP A 322 19.78 -8.02 -9.79
N ALA A 323 18.86 -7.79 -8.86
CA ALA A 323 19.14 -7.31 -7.50
C ALA A 323 19.16 -8.43 -6.46
N TYR A 324 18.83 -9.68 -6.85
CA TYR A 324 18.86 -10.81 -5.96
C TYR A 324 20.28 -11.10 -5.50
N ARG A 325 20.47 -11.24 -4.18
CA ARG A 325 21.77 -11.56 -3.57
C ARG A 325 21.69 -12.90 -2.89
N TYR A 326 22.63 -13.79 -3.26
CA TYR A 326 22.81 -15.07 -2.61
C TYR A 326 23.85 -14.91 -1.51
N GLU A 327 23.54 -15.43 -0.31
CA GLU A 327 24.48 -15.55 0.81
C GLU A 327 24.75 -17.02 1.08
N GLU A 328 26.03 -17.40 1.09
CA GLU A 328 26.43 -18.77 1.36
C GLU A 328 26.01 -19.19 2.76
N TYR A 329 25.34 -20.32 2.88
CA TYR A 329 24.90 -20.84 4.17
C TYR A 329 26.03 -21.54 4.88
N ASP A 330 26.32 -21.13 6.10
CA ASP A 330 27.25 -21.84 6.98
C ASP A 330 26.58 -23.11 7.52
N GLU A 331 27.04 -24.28 7.06
CA GLU A 331 26.51 -25.58 7.48
C GLU A 331 26.68 -25.86 8.98
N PHE A 332 27.59 -25.13 9.67
CA PHE A 332 27.76 -25.21 11.12
C PHE A 332 26.87 -24.24 11.90
N SER A 333 26.09 -23.41 11.21
CA SER A 333 25.13 -22.50 11.83
C SER A 333 23.99 -23.27 12.48
N LEU A 334 23.61 -22.89 13.70
CA LEU A 334 22.41 -23.38 14.37
C LEU A 334 21.14 -22.70 13.85
N GLU A 335 21.25 -21.67 13.02
CA GLU A 335 20.10 -20.99 12.43
C GLU A 335 19.58 -21.75 11.21
N PRO A 336 18.26 -21.82 10.99
CA PRO A 336 17.70 -22.43 9.79
C PRO A 336 18.12 -21.65 8.54
N LYS A 337 18.22 -22.35 7.39
CA LYS A 337 18.41 -21.69 6.08
C LYS A 337 17.37 -20.62 5.87
N ARG A 338 17.84 -19.43 5.47
CA ARG A 338 17.00 -18.30 5.09
C ARG A 338 16.83 -18.27 3.57
N GLN A 339 15.96 -17.40 3.11
CA GLN A 339 15.71 -17.22 1.68
C GLN A 339 16.99 -16.82 0.91
N GLU A 340 17.81 -15.96 1.50
CA GLU A 340 19.10 -15.51 0.94
C GLU A 340 20.13 -16.64 0.77
N ASN A 341 19.93 -17.75 1.47
CA ASN A 341 20.81 -18.93 1.39
C ASN A 341 20.40 -19.92 0.29
N TYR A 342 19.42 -19.58 -0.54
CA TYR A 342 19.05 -20.36 -1.72
C TYR A 342 19.53 -19.66 -2.98
N THR A 343 20.12 -20.42 -3.89
CA THR A 343 20.46 -19.89 -5.20
C THR A 343 19.19 -19.59 -6.00
N LEU A 344 19.31 -18.68 -6.96
CA LEU A 344 18.16 -18.37 -7.85
C LEU A 344 17.61 -19.60 -8.58
N ASP A 345 18.48 -20.57 -8.91
CA ASP A 345 18.07 -21.80 -9.59
C ASP A 345 17.36 -22.77 -8.64
N GLU A 346 17.74 -22.84 -7.38
CA GLU A 346 17.00 -23.59 -6.36
C GLU A 346 15.61 -22.99 -6.16
N PHE A 347 15.48 -21.67 -6.10
CA PHE A 347 14.17 -21.01 -6.05
C PHE A 347 13.33 -21.31 -7.29
N LYS A 348 13.89 -21.18 -8.49
CA LYS A 348 13.19 -21.52 -9.73
C LYS A 348 12.65 -22.94 -9.69
N ASN A 349 13.48 -23.89 -9.29
CA ASN A 349 13.09 -25.30 -9.21
C ASN A 349 11.99 -25.54 -8.15
N SER A 350 12.09 -24.91 -6.97
CA SER A 350 11.09 -25.07 -5.90
C SER A 350 9.73 -24.48 -6.26
N TRP A 351 9.68 -23.31 -6.92
CA TRP A 351 8.43 -22.67 -7.33
C TRP A 351 7.82 -23.27 -8.58
N ILE A 352 8.63 -23.70 -9.56
CA ILE A 352 8.17 -24.42 -10.75
C ILE A 352 7.60 -25.79 -10.37
N ALA A 353 8.15 -26.44 -9.32
CA ALA A 353 7.67 -27.72 -8.83
C ALA A 353 6.37 -27.63 -8.00
N LYS A 354 5.96 -26.45 -7.54
CA LYS A 354 4.65 -26.27 -6.89
C LYS A 354 3.55 -26.52 -7.93
N GLU A 355 2.78 -27.59 -7.71
CA GLU A 355 1.64 -27.93 -8.55
C GLU A 355 0.68 -26.73 -8.75
N ASN A 356 0.32 -26.47 -10.00
CA ASN A 356 -0.60 -25.41 -10.44
C ASN A 356 -0.12 -23.95 -10.34
N THR A 357 1.14 -23.67 -10.10
CA THR A 357 1.63 -22.29 -10.09
C THR A 357 2.39 -21.97 -11.38
N SER A 358 1.77 -21.27 -12.33
CA SER A 358 2.48 -20.70 -13.46
C SER A 358 3.36 -19.55 -12.98
N CYS A 359 4.68 -19.65 -13.13
CA CYS A 359 5.59 -18.60 -12.70
C CYS A 359 6.74 -18.37 -13.69
N ILE A 360 7.28 -17.14 -13.63
CA ILE A 360 8.44 -16.73 -14.43
C ILE A 360 9.34 -15.82 -13.61
N PHE A 361 10.65 -15.87 -13.88
CA PHE A 361 11.68 -15.06 -13.24
C PHE A 361 12.25 -14.06 -14.25
N ILE A 362 12.20 -12.75 -13.93
CA ILE A 362 12.56 -11.67 -14.84
C ILE A 362 13.36 -10.57 -14.16
N SER A 363 14.04 -9.75 -14.93
CA SER A 363 14.40 -8.39 -14.57
C SER A 363 13.71 -7.42 -15.54
N ALA A 364 12.77 -6.66 -15.04
CA ALA A 364 12.12 -5.62 -15.82
C ALA A 364 13.10 -4.47 -16.15
N ARG A 365 14.08 -4.20 -15.26
CA ARG A 365 15.10 -3.18 -15.45
C ARG A 365 16.10 -3.57 -16.56
N GLU A 366 16.67 -4.76 -16.45
CA GLU A 366 17.68 -5.25 -17.38
C GLU A 366 17.06 -5.98 -18.60
N LYS A 367 15.73 -6.02 -18.68
CA LYS A 367 14.94 -6.68 -19.74
C LYS A 367 15.22 -8.18 -19.88
N ILE A 368 15.64 -8.85 -18.81
CA ILE A 368 15.92 -10.29 -18.79
C ILE A 368 14.59 -11.05 -18.68
N GLY A 369 14.38 -12.09 -19.49
CA GLY A 369 13.20 -12.96 -19.45
C GLY A 369 11.92 -12.34 -20.04
N ILE A 370 11.96 -11.14 -20.62
CA ILE A 370 10.78 -10.42 -21.13
C ILE A 370 10.20 -11.12 -22.38
N ASP A 371 11.03 -11.64 -23.28
CA ASP A 371 10.53 -12.35 -24.46
C ASP A 371 9.80 -13.65 -24.09
N LYS A 372 10.32 -14.39 -23.11
CA LYS A 372 9.65 -15.57 -22.57
C LYS A 372 8.31 -15.17 -21.91
N LEU A 373 8.30 -14.10 -21.09
CA LEU A 373 7.08 -13.57 -20.50
C LEU A 373 6.03 -13.24 -21.57
N ARG A 374 6.43 -12.58 -22.66
CA ARG A 374 5.53 -12.26 -23.77
C ARG A 374 4.96 -13.53 -24.43
N GLY A 375 5.79 -14.55 -24.64
CA GLY A 375 5.36 -15.83 -25.19
C GLY A 375 4.37 -16.58 -24.28
N ASP A 376 4.60 -16.57 -22.97
CA ASP A 376 3.70 -17.21 -22.00
C ASP A 376 2.39 -16.45 -21.91
N LEU A 377 2.41 -15.10 -21.87
CA LEU A 377 1.21 -14.27 -21.93
C LEU A 377 0.41 -14.48 -23.21
N TYR A 378 1.09 -14.57 -24.35
CA TYR A 378 0.42 -14.87 -25.62
C TYR A 378 -0.39 -16.15 -25.55
N LYS A 379 0.20 -17.26 -25.06
CA LYS A 379 -0.48 -18.54 -24.91
C LYS A 379 -1.71 -18.44 -24.02
N MET A 380 -1.57 -17.84 -22.83
CA MET A 380 -2.67 -17.70 -21.88
C MET A 380 -3.82 -16.84 -22.44
N VAL A 381 -3.47 -15.73 -23.09
CA VAL A 381 -4.47 -14.82 -23.69
C VAL A 381 -5.14 -15.47 -24.89
N ALA A 382 -4.39 -16.15 -25.75
CA ALA A 382 -4.91 -16.85 -26.93
C ALA A 382 -5.90 -17.96 -26.55
N GLU A 383 -5.62 -18.70 -25.49
CA GLU A 383 -6.50 -19.76 -24.97
C GLU A 383 -7.85 -19.17 -24.51
N ILE A 384 -7.84 -18.11 -23.71
CA ILE A 384 -9.07 -17.44 -23.25
C ILE A 384 -9.81 -16.80 -24.43
N HIS A 385 -9.07 -16.17 -25.35
CA HIS A 385 -9.64 -15.53 -26.53
C HIS A 385 -10.33 -16.57 -27.44
N ALA A 386 -9.70 -17.70 -27.68
CA ALA A 386 -10.28 -18.79 -28.47
C ALA A 386 -11.58 -19.33 -27.85
N GLY A 387 -11.64 -19.40 -26.51
CA GLY A 387 -12.88 -19.77 -25.81
C GLY A 387 -14.01 -18.76 -25.97
N ARG A 388 -13.69 -17.47 -26.09
CA ARG A 388 -14.68 -16.39 -26.28
C ARG A 388 -15.12 -16.20 -27.73
N TYR A 389 -14.21 -16.48 -28.65
CA TYR A 389 -14.40 -16.29 -30.10
C TYR A 389 -14.06 -17.57 -30.87
N PRO A 390 -14.86 -18.63 -30.77
CA PRO A 390 -14.54 -19.92 -31.37
C PRO A 390 -14.52 -19.90 -32.90
N PHE A 391 -14.97 -18.80 -33.53
CA PHE A 391 -15.00 -18.62 -34.99
C PHE A 391 -13.97 -17.59 -35.52
N ASP A 392 -13.23 -16.92 -34.65
CA ASP A 392 -12.14 -16.03 -35.08
C ASP A 392 -10.89 -16.88 -35.36
N ASN A 393 -10.68 -17.15 -36.63
CA ASN A 393 -9.36 -17.63 -37.05
C ASN A 393 -8.36 -16.51 -36.88
N PHE A 394 -7.33 -16.68 -36.02
CA PHE A 394 -6.23 -15.76 -35.77
C PHE A 394 -5.38 -15.41 -37.02
N LEU A 395 -5.98 -15.27 -38.16
CA LEU A 395 -5.37 -14.94 -39.44
C LEU A 395 -5.54 -13.45 -39.75
N TRP A 396 -4.94 -12.58 -38.91
CA TRP A 396 -4.78 -11.16 -39.26
C TRP A 396 -3.37 -10.66 -38.87
#